data_851d3d4f91763f18d723694296a3b3d5
#
_entry.id   851d3d4f91763f18d723694296a3b3d5
#
_cell.length_a   1.000
_cell.length_b   1.000
_cell.length_c   1.000
_cell.angle_alpha   90.00
_cell.angle_beta   90.00
_cell.angle_gamma   90.00
#
_symmetry.space_group_name_H-M   'P 1'
#
loop_
_entity.id
_entity.type
_entity.pdbx_description
1 polymer ?
#
loop_
_entity_poly.entity_id
_entity_poly.type
_entity_poly.pdbx_seq_one_letter_code
_entity_poly.pdbx_strand_id
1 'polypeptide(L)'
;YLVPDFIHHFRKTYPHVSLFIDEKENKSLLQELHYGNLDIILTTPPEDLNGLLEIPVYTEKFVAYFSEACDQAKSCIANGTLPPEQMWILKEGHCVPNGGMNFCKNKDIGNHIYEAGSIETLIKIVDRNGGYTIIPELHIASLTEKQKAHVLPLQANPPAQRHVSILIKEDFIRERMVNAVIDTLKSIIPASMLEKRLSSHSVRLRHSKSE
;
A
#
# COMPACT_ATOMS: atom_id res chain seq x y z
N TYR A 1 -2.24 -3.45 -7.47
CA TYR A 1 -0.95 -3.83 -8.08
C TYR A 1 -0.38 -5.14 -7.52
N LEU A 2 -0.55 -5.47 -6.24
CA LEU A 2 -0.08 -6.75 -5.65
C LEU A 2 -0.98 -7.94 -5.99
N VAL A 3 -2.30 -7.73 -6.10
CA VAL A 3 -3.31 -8.79 -6.20
C VAL A 3 -3.11 -9.72 -7.40
N PRO A 4 -2.81 -9.25 -8.62
CA PRO A 4 -2.61 -10.14 -9.76
C PRO A 4 -1.46 -11.14 -9.55
N ASP A 5 -0.30 -10.66 -9.11
CA ASP A 5 0.88 -11.48 -8.87
C ASP A 5 0.67 -12.40 -7.66
N PHE A 6 0.01 -11.90 -6.62
CA PHE A 6 -0.35 -12.70 -5.46
C PHE A 6 -1.23 -13.89 -5.84
N ILE A 7 -2.31 -13.66 -6.59
CA ILE A 7 -3.21 -14.73 -7.05
C ILE A 7 -2.43 -15.78 -7.87
N HIS A 8 -1.61 -15.32 -8.80
CA HIS A 8 -0.82 -16.21 -9.66
C HIS A 8 0.09 -17.13 -8.82
N HIS A 9 0.89 -16.56 -7.93
CA HIS A 9 1.84 -17.34 -7.11
C HIS A 9 1.14 -18.20 -6.06
N PHE A 10 0.10 -17.68 -5.42
CA PHE A 10 -0.64 -18.42 -4.41
C PHE A 10 -1.31 -19.65 -5.00
N ARG A 11 -2.04 -19.52 -6.10
CA ARG A 11 -2.71 -20.66 -6.75
C ARG A 11 -1.74 -21.72 -7.28
N LYS A 12 -0.56 -21.31 -7.73
CA LYS A 12 0.50 -22.21 -8.17
C LYS A 12 1.06 -23.04 -7.01
N THR A 13 1.25 -22.42 -5.85
CA THR A 13 1.87 -23.06 -4.68
C THR A 13 0.84 -23.82 -3.83
N TYR A 14 -0.39 -23.32 -3.76
CA TYR A 14 -1.47 -23.87 -2.93
C TYR A 14 -2.73 -24.16 -3.75
N PRO A 15 -2.67 -25.07 -4.75
CA PRO A 15 -3.76 -25.28 -5.71
C PRO A 15 -5.06 -25.83 -5.10
N HIS A 16 -4.99 -26.40 -3.90
CA HIS A 16 -6.15 -26.96 -3.20
C HIS A 16 -6.77 -25.99 -2.19
N VAL A 17 -6.27 -24.77 -2.08
CA VAL A 17 -6.81 -23.74 -1.18
C VAL A 17 -7.74 -22.84 -1.97
N SER A 18 -8.99 -22.75 -1.52
CA SER A 18 -9.93 -21.76 -2.05
C SER A 18 -9.55 -20.37 -1.54
N LEU A 19 -9.27 -19.46 -2.47
CA LEU A 19 -8.88 -18.08 -2.19
C LEU A 19 -10.00 -17.14 -2.63
N PHE A 20 -10.48 -16.32 -1.70
CA PHE A 20 -11.36 -15.19 -1.94
C PHE A 20 -10.59 -13.91 -1.61
N ILE A 21 -10.59 -12.93 -2.49
CA ILE A 21 -9.93 -11.64 -2.29
C ILE A 21 -10.96 -10.53 -2.51
N ASP A 22 -10.97 -9.58 -1.59
CA ASP A 22 -11.81 -8.40 -1.64
C ASP A 22 -10.94 -7.15 -1.46
N GLU A 23 -11.13 -6.15 -2.30
CA GLU A 23 -10.43 -4.86 -2.23
C GLU A 23 -11.41 -3.79 -1.76
N LYS A 24 -11.18 -3.27 -0.56
CA LYS A 24 -12.01 -2.25 0.09
C LYS A 24 -11.15 -1.20 0.78
N GLU A 25 -11.77 -0.11 1.16
CA GLU A 25 -11.16 0.88 2.06
C GLU A 25 -10.79 0.27 3.40
N ASN A 26 -9.72 0.78 4.03
CA ASN A 26 -9.16 0.25 5.27
C ASN A 26 -10.22 0.10 6.38
N LYS A 27 -11.08 1.11 6.54
CA LYS A 27 -12.15 1.08 7.55
C LYS A 27 -13.11 -0.09 7.33
N SER A 28 -13.50 -0.35 6.08
CA SER A 28 -14.38 -1.47 5.73
C SER A 28 -13.69 -2.81 5.93
N LEU A 29 -12.40 -2.93 5.57
CA LEU A 29 -11.62 -4.15 5.80
C LEU A 29 -11.55 -4.50 7.30
N LEU A 30 -11.29 -3.51 8.16
CA LEU A 30 -11.25 -3.70 9.60
C LEU A 30 -12.60 -4.17 10.16
N GLN A 31 -13.71 -3.59 9.70
CA GLN A 31 -15.04 -4.03 10.10
C GLN A 31 -15.34 -5.47 9.68
N GLU A 32 -15.03 -5.83 8.42
CA GLU A 32 -15.24 -7.19 7.92
C GLU A 32 -14.39 -8.23 8.65
N LEU A 33 -13.16 -7.86 9.03
CA LEU A 33 -12.30 -8.71 9.84
C LEU A 33 -12.89 -8.92 11.25
N HIS A 34 -13.37 -7.86 11.90
CA HIS A 34 -14.03 -7.96 13.22
C HIS A 34 -15.28 -8.83 13.18
N TYR A 35 -16.10 -8.69 12.13
CA TYR A 35 -17.30 -9.53 11.94
C TYR A 35 -16.99 -10.98 11.54
N GLY A 36 -15.73 -11.28 11.18
CA GLY A 36 -15.31 -12.60 10.76
C GLY A 36 -15.69 -12.95 9.31
N ASN A 37 -16.05 -11.95 8.51
CA ASN A 37 -16.31 -12.11 7.07
C ASN A 37 -15.00 -12.21 6.28
N LEU A 38 -13.90 -11.69 6.83
CA LEU A 38 -12.53 -11.86 6.33
C LEU A 38 -11.68 -12.56 7.39
N ASP A 39 -10.83 -13.46 6.94
CA ASP A 39 -9.88 -14.19 7.79
C ASP A 39 -8.59 -13.40 8.04
N ILE A 40 -8.11 -12.71 7.00
CA ILE A 40 -6.81 -12.01 6.97
C ILE A 40 -6.99 -10.74 6.15
N ILE A 41 -6.49 -9.61 6.63
CA ILE A 41 -6.40 -8.39 5.82
C ILE A 41 -4.95 -7.92 5.70
N LEU A 42 -4.61 -7.34 4.55
CA LEU A 42 -3.32 -6.70 4.29
C LEU A 42 -3.55 -5.21 4.13
N THR A 43 -3.06 -4.42 5.08
CA THR A 43 -3.33 -2.98 5.12
C THR A 43 -2.28 -2.21 5.92
N THR A 44 -2.36 -0.89 5.90
CA THR A 44 -1.68 -0.04 6.89
C THR A 44 -2.43 -0.17 8.23
N PRO A 45 -1.75 -0.62 9.30
CA PRO A 45 -2.43 -0.86 10.58
C PRO A 45 -2.97 0.44 11.18
N PRO A 46 -4.11 0.38 11.88
CA PRO A 46 -4.60 1.49 12.68
C PRO A 46 -3.71 1.71 13.92
N GLU A 47 -3.84 2.86 14.57
CA GLU A 47 -3.12 3.15 15.83
C GLU A 47 -3.58 2.23 16.97
N ASP A 48 -4.85 1.86 16.98
CA ASP A 48 -5.44 0.95 17.96
C ASP A 48 -5.92 -0.34 17.27
N LEU A 49 -5.34 -1.47 17.66
CA LEU A 49 -5.61 -2.77 17.07
C LEU A 49 -6.91 -3.42 17.53
N ASN A 50 -7.46 -3.01 18.70
CA ASN A 50 -8.78 -3.47 19.21
C ASN A 50 -9.00 -5.00 19.11
N GLY A 51 -8.11 -5.81 19.69
CA GLY A 51 -8.23 -7.28 19.68
C GLY A 51 -7.78 -7.94 18.37
N LEU A 52 -7.01 -7.22 17.55
CA LEU A 52 -6.33 -7.75 16.37
C LEU A 52 -4.85 -7.98 16.64
N LEU A 53 -4.29 -9.01 16.04
CA LEU A 53 -2.85 -9.24 15.98
C LEU A 53 -2.29 -8.64 14.70
N GLU A 54 -1.20 -7.89 14.84
CA GLU A 54 -0.44 -7.33 13.75
C GLU A 54 0.79 -8.16 13.44
N ILE A 55 0.99 -8.43 12.16
CA ILE A 55 2.20 -9.05 11.62
C ILE A 55 2.75 -8.09 10.56
N PRO A 56 3.78 -7.27 10.90
CA PRO A 56 4.41 -6.37 9.94
C PRO A 56 5.00 -7.17 8.77
N VAL A 57 4.71 -6.76 7.52
CA VAL A 57 5.15 -7.49 6.32
C VAL A 57 6.21 -6.72 5.57
N TYR A 58 5.93 -5.48 5.20
CA TYR A 58 6.87 -4.66 4.44
C TYR A 58 6.66 -3.16 4.67
N THR A 59 7.69 -2.41 4.30
CA THR A 59 7.65 -0.95 4.25
C THR A 59 7.92 -0.51 2.83
N GLU A 60 7.07 0.36 2.28
CA GLU A 60 7.27 0.96 0.97
C GLU A 60 7.30 2.49 1.05
N LYS A 61 8.14 3.08 0.21
CA LYS A 61 8.19 4.53 0.04
C LYS A 61 7.11 5.00 -0.92
N PHE A 62 6.86 6.28 -0.88
CA PHE A 62 6.08 6.96 -1.90
C PHE A 62 7.00 7.71 -2.85
N VAL A 63 6.59 7.78 -4.11
CA VAL A 63 7.29 8.48 -5.19
C VAL A 63 6.32 9.42 -5.89
N ALA A 64 6.85 10.47 -6.50
CA ALA A 64 6.05 11.36 -7.33
C ALA A 64 6.03 10.82 -8.77
N TYR A 65 4.84 10.77 -9.37
CA TYR A 65 4.62 10.53 -10.79
C TYR A 65 4.10 11.82 -11.43
N PHE A 66 4.71 12.27 -12.50
CA PHE A 66 4.36 13.52 -13.17
C PHE A 66 4.17 13.34 -14.68
N SER A 67 3.41 14.24 -15.29
CA SER A 67 3.22 14.25 -16.74
C SER A 67 4.47 14.72 -17.47
N GLU A 68 4.60 14.34 -18.74
CA GLU A 68 5.71 14.75 -19.63
C GLU A 68 5.84 16.29 -19.70
N ALA A 69 4.73 17.02 -19.64
CA ALA A 69 4.68 18.47 -19.78
C ALA A 69 4.98 19.27 -18.48
N CYS A 70 5.32 18.60 -17.37
CA CYS A 70 5.38 19.26 -16.04
C CYS A 70 6.82 19.48 -15.56
N ASP A 71 7.66 20.21 -16.34
CA ASP A 71 9.06 20.48 -15.97
C ASP A 71 9.19 21.33 -14.70
N GLN A 72 8.24 22.22 -14.46
CA GLN A 72 8.23 23.05 -13.25
C GLN A 72 8.00 22.20 -11.99
N ALA A 73 7.09 21.21 -12.03
CA ALA A 73 6.86 20.29 -10.92
C ALA A 73 8.07 19.40 -10.65
N LYS A 74 8.80 18.97 -11.70
CA LYS A 74 10.05 18.21 -11.56
C LYS A 74 11.08 18.98 -10.71
N SER A 75 11.27 20.25 -11.05
CA SER A 75 12.22 21.12 -10.34
C SER A 75 11.79 21.34 -8.89
N CYS A 76 10.50 21.54 -8.64
CA CYS A 76 9.96 21.71 -7.28
C CYS A 76 10.12 20.43 -6.46
N ILE A 77 9.76 19.26 -7.01
CA ILE A 77 9.88 17.97 -6.34
C ILE A 77 11.34 17.66 -6.00
N ALA A 78 12.26 17.93 -6.93
CA ALA A 78 13.69 17.76 -6.72
C ALA A 78 14.24 18.67 -5.59
N ASN A 79 13.60 19.80 -5.35
CA ASN A 79 13.94 20.73 -4.28
C ASN A 79 13.13 20.48 -2.97
N GLY A 80 12.34 19.41 -2.92
CA GLY A 80 11.52 19.06 -1.76
C GLY A 80 10.25 19.90 -1.60
N THR A 81 9.87 20.69 -2.60
CA THR A 81 8.65 21.52 -2.61
C THR A 81 7.62 20.87 -3.54
N LEU A 82 6.39 20.74 -3.07
CA LEU A 82 5.30 20.16 -3.86
C LEU A 82 4.27 21.25 -4.18
N PRO A 83 4.11 21.66 -5.47
CA PRO A 83 3.12 22.67 -5.84
C PRO A 83 1.71 22.09 -5.72
N PRO A 84 0.91 22.52 -4.73
CA PRO A 84 -0.37 21.88 -4.43
C PRO A 84 -1.40 22.00 -5.58
N GLU A 85 -1.35 23.09 -6.32
CA GLU A 85 -2.27 23.40 -7.41
C GLU A 85 -2.19 22.45 -8.62
N GLN A 86 -1.09 21.68 -8.72
CA GLN A 86 -0.86 20.75 -9.83
C GLN A 86 -1.00 19.28 -9.39
N MET A 87 -1.35 19.05 -8.13
CA MET A 87 -1.45 17.71 -7.57
C MET A 87 -2.82 17.09 -7.80
N TRP A 88 -2.84 15.86 -8.32
CA TRP A 88 -4.00 15.00 -8.37
C TRP A 88 -3.99 14.03 -7.19
N ILE A 89 -5.09 13.95 -6.45
CA ILE A 89 -5.19 13.16 -5.23
C ILE A 89 -6.32 12.15 -5.37
N LEU A 90 -6.06 10.89 -4.96
CA LEU A 90 -7.12 9.92 -4.72
C LEU A 90 -7.85 10.22 -3.41
N LYS A 91 -9.16 10.02 -3.40
CA LYS A 91 -9.97 10.07 -2.18
C LYS A 91 -9.45 9.05 -1.16
N GLU A 92 -9.78 9.30 0.10
CA GLU A 92 -9.40 8.55 1.29
C GLU A 92 -9.23 7.03 1.09
N GLY A 93 -8.13 6.49 1.63
CA GLY A 93 -7.75 5.08 1.53
C GLY A 93 -6.34 4.85 1.00
N HIS A 94 -5.81 5.80 0.23
CA HIS A 94 -4.42 5.76 -0.28
C HIS A 94 -3.51 6.79 0.39
N CYS A 95 -4.01 7.48 1.41
CA CYS A 95 -3.27 8.51 2.11
C CYS A 95 -2.09 7.95 2.89
N VAL A 96 -1.01 8.70 2.91
CA VAL A 96 0.17 8.46 3.73
C VAL A 96 -0.16 8.82 5.17
N PRO A 97 -0.44 7.86 6.08
CA PRO A 97 -0.49 8.17 7.48
C PRO A 97 0.95 8.32 7.98
N ASN A 98 1.22 9.37 8.74
CA ASN A 98 2.42 9.52 9.57
C ASN A 98 3.79 9.74 8.91
N GLY A 99 3.86 10.25 7.70
CA GLY A 99 5.15 10.62 7.10
C GLY A 99 5.30 12.11 6.88
N GLY A 100 5.18 12.98 7.91
CA GLY A 100 5.54 14.41 7.80
C GLY A 100 4.81 15.27 6.74
N MET A 101 4.19 14.63 5.76
CA MET A 101 3.38 15.23 4.70
C MET A 101 1.98 14.64 4.76
N ASN A 102 1.07 15.31 5.48
CA ASN A 102 -0.37 14.98 5.49
C ASN A 102 -1.03 15.43 4.18
N PHE A 103 -0.74 14.76 3.05
CA PHE A 103 -1.31 15.09 1.75
C PHE A 103 -2.84 15.06 1.72
N CYS A 104 -3.47 14.32 2.65
CA CYS A 104 -4.92 14.15 2.67
C CYS A 104 -5.64 15.00 3.72
N LYS A 105 -4.93 15.60 4.68
CA LYS A 105 -5.57 16.45 5.71
C LYS A 105 -5.75 17.91 5.30
N ASN A 106 -4.93 18.40 4.36
CA ASN A 106 -5.10 19.75 3.84
C ASN A 106 -6.11 19.71 2.70
N LYS A 107 -7.38 19.96 3.01
CA LYS A 107 -8.46 20.16 2.01
C LYS A 107 -8.19 21.32 1.03
N ASP A 108 -7.20 22.13 1.32
CA ASP A 108 -6.74 23.27 0.49
C ASP A 108 -5.62 22.88 -0.48
N ILE A 109 -5.19 21.60 -0.50
CA ILE A 109 -4.15 21.13 -1.40
C ILE A 109 -4.81 20.63 -2.69
N GLY A 110 -4.73 21.46 -3.71
CA GLY A 110 -5.07 21.12 -5.10
C GLY A 110 -6.55 21.26 -5.46
N ASN A 111 -6.78 21.90 -6.59
CA ASN A 111 -8.12 22.04 -7.19
C ASN A 111 -8.60 20.74 -7.87
N HIS A 112 -7.85 19.67 -7.81
CA HIS A 112 -8.08 18.44 -8.56
C HIS A 112 -8.14 17.21 -7.67
N ILE A 113 -9.34 16.94 -7.13
CA ILE A 113 -9.62 15.71 -6.39
C ILE A 113 -10.30 14.74 -7.32
N TYR A 114 -9.68 13.56 -7.52
CA TYR A 114 -10.32 12.43 -8.17
C TYR A 114 -10.84 11.45 -7.12
N GLU A 115 -12.16 11.38 -6.99
CA GLU A 115 -12.80 10.70 -5.86
C GLU A 115 -13.03 9.20 -6.05
N ALA A 116 -12.83 8.67 -7.24
CA ALA A 116 -13.11 7.26 -7.47
C ALA A 116 -12.00 6.63 -8.29
N GLY A 117 -11.69 5.39 -8.00
CA GLY A 117 -10.93 4.56 -8.88
C GLY A 117 -9.57 4.11 -8.38
N SER A 118 -8.77 3.73 -9.31
CA SER A 118 -7.48 3.10 -9.10
C SER A 118 -6.34 4.07 -9.36
N ILE A 119 -5.16 3.71 -8.88
CA ILE A 119 -3.92 4.42 -9.19
C ILE A 119 -3.66 4.46 -10.70
N GLU A 120 -4.02 3.40 -11.44
CA GLU A 120 -3.89 3.35 -12.89
C GLU A 120 -4.72 4.42 -13.60
N THR A 121 -5.93 4.65 -13.11
CA THR A 121 -6.78 5.74 -13.65
C THR A 121 -6.19 7.11 -13.31
N LEU A 122 -5.68 7.26 -12.09
CA LEU A 122 -5.03 8.51 -11.66
C LEU A 122 -3.80 8.84 -12.53
N ILE A 123 -2.97 7.84 -12.84
CA ILE A 123 -1.82 7.98 -13.74
C ILE A 123 -2.28 8.44 -15.13
N LYS A 124 -3.34 7.84 -15.69
CA LYS A 124 -3.91 8.25 -16.99
C LYS A 124 -4.46 9.67 -16.96
N ILE A 125 -5.00 10.11 -15.82
CA ILE A 125 -5.44 11.50 -15.63
C ILE A 125 -4.24 12.44 -15.70
N VAL A 126 -3.17 12.15 -14.97
CA VAL A 126 -1.91 12.91 -14.98
C VAL A 126 -1.32 12.96 -16.38
N ASP A 127 -1.26 11.83 -17.09
CA ASP A 127 -0.74 11.78 -18.46
C ASP A 127 -1.50 12.68 -19.44
N ARG A 128 -2.83 12.78 -19.27
CA ARG A 128 -3.67 13.55 -20.18
C ARG A 128 -3.83 15.02 -19.81
N ASN A 129 -3.89 15.31 -18.51
CA ASN A 129 -4.28 16.63 -18.02
C ASN A 129 -3.10 17.43 -17.44
N GLY A 130 -1.93 16.82 -17.38
CA GLY A 130 -0.77 17.46 -16.74
C GLY A 130 -0.77 17.31 -15.22
N GLY A 131 0.21 17.95 -14.59
CA GLY A 131 0.40 17.88 -13.15
C GLY A 131 1.14 16.63 -12.69
N TYR A 132 0.94 16.25 -11.44
CA TYR A 132 1.58 15.11 -10.81
C TYR A 132 0.68 14.44 -9.78
N THR A 133 1.08 13.26 -9.37
CA THR A 133 0.46 12.53 -8.25
C THR A 133 1.53 11.79 -7.45
N ILE A 134 1.13 11.23 -6.31
CA ILE A 134 2.01 10.41 -5.46
C ILE A 134 1.51 8.97 -5.50
N ILE A 135 2.42 8.05 -5.77
CA ILE A 135 2.14 6.62 -5.88
C ILE A 135 3.08 5.81 -4.99
N PRO A 136 2.66 4.61 -4.54
CA PRO A 136 3.53 3.68 -3.85
C PRO A 136 4.67 3.20 -4.77
N GLU A 137 5.87 3.00 -4.22
CA GLU A 137 7.05 2.56 -4.97
C GLU A 137 6.82 1.21 -5.68
N LEU A 138 6.10 0.27 -5.07
CA LEU A 138 5.78 -1.01 -5.70
C LEU A 138 4.94 -0.86 -6.98
N HIS A 139 4.17 0.22 -7.11
CA HIS A 139 3.37 0.47 -8.31
C HIS A 139 4.24 0.76 -9.55
N ILE A 140 5.50 1.14 -9.36
CA ILE A 140 6.44 1.39 -10.47
C ILE A 140 6.58 0.17 -11.39
N ALA A 141 6.49 -1.04 -10.84
CA ALA A 141 6.55 -2.27 -11.62
C ALA A 141 5.43 -2.39 -12.67
N SER A 142 4.27 -1.77 -12.40
CA SER A 142 3.09 -1.78 -13.30
C SER A 142 3.13 -0.69 -14.37
N LEU A 143 4.12 0.24 -14.30
CA LEU A 143 4.28 1.32 -15.27
C LEU A 143 4.93 0.84 -16.56
N THR A 144 4.56 1.45 -17.68
CA THR A 144 5.30 1.30 -18.95
C THR A 144 6.68 1.93 -18.84
N GLU A 145 7.64 1.52 -19.68
CA GLU A 145 8.99 2.08 -19.67
C GLU A 145 8.99 3.61 -19.90
N LYS A 146 8.06 4.12 -20.73
CA LYS A 146 7.88 5.56 -20.91
C LYS A 146 7.44 6.23 -19.61
N GLN A 147 6.51 5.65 -18.88
CA GLN A 147 5.99 6.18 -17.61
C GLN A 147 7.03 6.13 -16.49
N LYS A 148 7.88 5.10 -16.44
CA LYS A 148 8.96 4.99 -15.45
C LYS A 148 9.92 6.16 -15.49
N ALA A 149 10.15 6.74 -16.67
CA ALA A 149 10.98 7.95 -16.83
C ALA A 149 10.39 9.19 -16.17
N HIS A 150 9.10 9.15 -15.81
CA HIS A 150 8.35 10.23 -15.17
C HIS A 150 8.18 10.04 -13.66
N VAL A 151 8.97 9.16 -13.03
CA VAL A 151 8.95 8.92 -11.59
C VAL A 151 10.15 9.61 -10.94
N LEU A 152 9.90 10.35 -9.86
CA LEU A 152 10.94 10.95 -9.03
C LEU A 152 10.77 10.54 -7.55
N PRO A 153 11.88 10.31 -6.84
CA PRO A 153 11.84 10.11 -5.40
C PRO A 153 11.37 11.38 -4.69
N LEU A 154 10.55 11.23 -3.65
CA LEU A 154 10.18 12.33 -2.77
C LEU A 154 11.33 12.63 -1.81
N GLN A 155 11.77 13.88 -1.79
CA GLN A 155 12.72 14.37 -0.79
C GLN A 155 11.94 14.81 0.45
N ALA A 156 11.72 13.88 1.38
CA ALA A 156 11.03 14.14 2.64
C ALA A 156 11.88 13.67 3.83
N ASN A 157 11.86 14.42 4.91
CA ASN A 157 12.50 14.03 6.16
C ASN A 157 11.49 14.22 7.32
N PRO A 158 10.98 13.14 7.93
CA PRO A 158 11.28 11.73 7.63
C PRO A 158 10.78 11.31 6.23
N PRO A 159 11.30 10.20 5.68
CA PRO A 159 10.88 9.69 4.37
C PRO A 159 9.37 9.43 4.32
N ALA A 160 8.73 9.84 3.22
CA ALA A 160 7.34 9.52 2.96
C ALA A 160 7.21 8.02 2.66
N GLN A 161 6.70 7.25 3.61
CA GLN A 161 6.58 5.80 3.53
C GLN A 161 5.37 5.30 4.31
N ARG A 162 4.94 4.09 4.01
CA ARG A 162 3.94 3.38 4.79
C ARG A 162 4.42 1.99 5.20
N HIS A 163 3.97 1.56 6.36
CA HIS A 163 4.12 0.18 6.81
C HIS A 163 2.87 -0.59 6.44
N VAL A 164 3.05 -1.75 5.87
CA VAL A 164 1.95 -2.64 5.49
C VAL A 164 2.07 -3.92 6.29
N SER A 165 0.98 -4.25 6.97
CA SER A 165 0.91 -5.38 7.88
C SER A 165 -0.26 -6.30 7.53
N ILE A 166 -0.11 -7.56 7.86
CA ILE A 166 -1.24 -8.48 7.98
C ILE A 166 -1.89 -8.24 9.34
N LEU A 167 -3.22 -8.10 9.34
CA LEU A 167 -4.01 -8.13 10.56
C LEU A 167 -4.91 -9.36 10.56
N ILE A 168 -5.00 -10.01 11.71
CA ILE A 168 -5.86 -11.16 11.99
C ILE A 168 -6.50 -10.96 13.37
N LYS A 169 -7.56 -11.68 13.66
CA LYS A 169 -8.13 -11.72 15.02
C LYS A 169 -7.18 -12.42 15.97
N GLU A 170 -7.18 -12.04 17.25
CA GLU A 170 -6.33 -12.67 18.29
C GLU A 170 -6.62 -14.15 18.47
N ASP A 171 -7.87 -14.58 18.25
CA ASP A 171 -8.30 -15.98 18.35
C ASP A 171 -8.11 -16.78 17.05
N PHE A 172 -7.43 -16.20 16.05
CA PHE A 172 -7.20 -16.88 14.77
C PHE A 172 -6.22 -18.05 14.92
N ILE A 173 -6.68 -19.25 14.61
CA ILE A 173 -5.93 -20.50 14.84
C ILE A 173 -5.24 -21.09 13.61
N ARG A 174 -5.55 -20.59 12.41
CA ARG A 174 -5.05 -21.15 11.16
C ARG A 174 -3.68 -20.60 10.76
N GLU A 175 -2.67 -20.79 11.63
CA GLU A 175 -1.29 -20.31 11.43
C GLU A 175 -0.71 -20.69 10.06
N ARG A 176 -1.02 -21.89 9.56
CA ARG A 176 -0.55 -22.34 8.23
C ARG A 176 -1.07 -21.46 7.10
N MET A 177 -2.30 -20.93 7.22
CA MET A 177 -2.88 -20.02 6.22
C MET A 177 -2.17 -18.66 6.25
N VAL A 178 -1.89 -18.14 7.43
CA VAL A 178 -1.10 -16.91 7.59
C VAL A 178 0.27 -17.05 6.95
N ASN A 179 0.98 -18.14 7.23
CA ASN A 179 2.28 -18.40 6.64
C ASN A 179 2.22 -18.58 5.12
N ALA A 180 1.18 -19.24 4.57
CA ALA A 180 0.98 -19.37 3.14
C ALA A 180 0.82 -18.00 2.45
N VAL A 181 0.06 -17.08 3.07
CA VAL A 181 -0.09 -15.70 2.59
C VAL A 181 1.24 -14.97 2.66
N ILE A 182 1.96 -15.05 3.78
CA ILE A 182 3.25 -14.39 3.97
C ILE A 182 4.30 -14.91 2.98
N ASP A 183 4.41 -16.22 2.80
CA ASP A 183 5.39 -16.81 1.88
C ASP A 183 5.10 -16.40 0.42
N THR A 184 3.82 -16.27 0.05
CA THR A 184 3.44 -15.73 -1.25
C THR A 184 3.83 -14.25 -1.37
N LEU A 185 3.56 -13.42 -0.36
CA LEU A 185 3.96 -12.01 -0.37
C LEU A 185 5.47 -11.85 -0.48
N LYS A 186 6.25 -12.67 0.23
CA LYS A 186 7.72 -12.68 0.12
C LYS A 186 8.22 -12.99 -1.29
N SER A 187 7.48 -13.77 -2.07
CA SER A 187 7.88 -14.12 -3.43
C SER A 187 7.65 -13.01 -4.46
N ILE A 188 6.82 -12.02 -4.13
CA ILE A 188 6.43 -10.94 -5.04
C ILE A 188 6.89 -9.55 -4.59
N ILE A 189 7.25 -9.39 -3.31
CA ILE A 189 7.74 -8.12 -2.76
C ILE A 189 9.27 -8.13 -2.75
N PRO A 190 9.93 -7.05 -3.18
CA PRO A 190 11.38 -6.93 -3.11
C PRO A 190 11.91 -7.17 -1.69
N ALA A 191 12.96 -7.99 -1.56
CA ALA A 191 13.54 -8.35 -0.26
C ALA A 191 13.98 -7.13 0.57
N SER A 192 14.37 -6.04 -0.09
CA SER A 192 14.77 -4.78 0.57
C SER A 192 13.62 -4.06 1.29
N MET A 193 12.37 -4.36 0.93
CA MET A 193 11.18 -3.78 1.53
C MET A 193 10.61 -4.65 2.64
N LEU A 194 10.94 -5.95 2.66
CA LEU A 194 10.39 -6.91 3.63
C LEU A 194 10.87 -6.62 5.05
N GLU A 195 9.98 -6.87 6.01
CA GLU A 195 10.32 -6.86 7.42
C GLU A 195 11.40 -7.91 7.72
N LYS A 196 12.48 -7.49 8.40
CA LYS A 196 13.67 -8.34 8.64
C LYS A 196 13.34 -9.66 9.33
N ARG A 197 12.39 -9.68 10.25
CA ARG A 197 11.98 -10.91 10.95
C ARG A 197 11.36 -11.94 10.02
N LEU A 198 10.59 -11.49 9.03
CA LEU A 198 9.94 -12.40 8.08
C LEU A 198 10.92 -13.00 7.08
N SER A 199 12.03 -12.35 6.80
CA SER A 199 13.05 -12.90 5.88
C SER A 199 13.68 -14.20 6.37
N SER A 200 13.70 -14.45 7.69
CA SER A 200 14.39 -15.57 8.31
C SER A 200 13.49 -16.53 9.10
N HIS A 201 12.26 -16.15 9.41
CA HIS A 201 11.39 -16.97 10.28
C HIS A 201 9.95 -17.02 9.77
N SER A 202 9.30 -18.16 9.97
CA SER A 202 7.84 -18.29 9.85
C SER A 202 7.16 -17.67 11.08
N VAL A 203 5.96 -17.17 10.90
CA VAL A 203 5.14 -16.65 12.00
C VAL A 203 4.65 -17.79 12.86
N ARG A 204 4.74 -17.63 14.16
CA ARG A 204 4.12 -18.50 15.16
C ARG A 204 3.12 -17.70 15.97
N LEU A 205 1.86 -18.11 15.89
CA LEU A 205 0.79 -17.54 16.68
C LEU A 205 0.85 -18.14 18.08
N ARG A 206 1.10 -17.30 19.08
CA ARG A 206 1.01 -17.73 20.48
C ARG A 206 -0.45 -17.63 20.90
N HIS A 207 -1.11 -18.76 21.07
CA HIS A 207 -2.41 -18.79 21.74
C HIS A 207 -2.17 -18.52 23.22
N SER A 208 -2.72 -17.42 23.76
CA SER A 208 -2.83 -17.27 25.19
C SER A 208 -3.68 -18.44 25.69
N LYS A 209 -3.08 -19.33 26.50
CA LYS A 209 -3.87 -20.29 27.24
C LYS A 209 -4.76 -19.46 28.16
N SER A 210 -6.07 -19.49 27.91
CA SER A 210 -7.06 -19.09 28.91
C SER A 210 -6.86 -19.99 30.13
N GLU A 211 -6.35 -19.41 31.21
CA GLU A 211 -6.46 -20.01 32.55
C GLU A 211 -7.91 -19.98 33.02
#